data_1b6a0a5647d6c2c8dbc4ecd4ea1c8a96
#
_entry.id   1b6a0a5647d6c2c8dbc4ecd4ea1c8a96
#
_cell.length_a   1.000
_cell.length_b   1.000
_cell.length_c   1.000
_cell.angle_alpha   90.00
_cell.angle_beta   90.00
_cell.angle_gamma   90.00
#
_symmetry.space_group_name_H-M   'P 1'
#
loop_
_entity.id
_entity.type
_entity.pdbx_description
1 polymer ?
#
loop_
_entity_poly.entity_id
_entity_poly.type
_entity_poly.pdbx_seq_one_letter_code
_entity_poly.pdbx_strand_id
1 'polypeptide(L)'
;MLEWNQIPFGWREALDIAVVAFLFYHVIRFVRGTRAMAAINGLFVLLVLYVVAQMVGLLTLVWLLENVFGSLFLVIVVLFHQDIRQALSSMSLRSLFRRRTGGHEELIRTLARTCCDLAAKRIGAIIVVEMTVPLGDMMEKGVKIDGQVSEDLLSTIFFPNTALHDGAVIVNLSGRVVAAGCVLPLAQVARQHFGTRHRAALGITEVSDAVALVVSEERGEVTMAQDGRLSNPLNYERLERILTNVLSH
;
A
#
# COMPACT_ATOMS: atom_id res chain seq x y z
N MET A 1 -18.84 -20.96 -41.89
CA MET A 1 -17.57 -21.70 -41.72
C MET A 1 -16.47 -20.71 -41.91
N LEU A 2 -15.80 -20.29 -40.82
CA LEU A 2 -14.62 -19.42 -40.93
C LEU A 2 -13.46 -20.28 -41.42
N GLU A 3 -12.97 -20.00 -42.59
CA GLU A 3 -11.80 -20.69 -43.19
C GLU A 3 -10.55 -20.25 -42.46
N TRP A 4 -10.09 -21.05 -41.51
CA TRP A 4 -8.88 -20.85 -40.71
C TRP A 4 -7.57 -20.96 -41.51
N ASN A 5 -7.65 -21.20 -42.84
CA ASN A 5 -6.50 -21.60 -43.65
C ASN A 5 -5.84 -20.46 -44.46
N GLN A 6 -6.17 -19.18 -44.21
CA GLN A 6 -5.59 -18.04 -44.95
C GLN A 6 -5.17 -16.87 -44.05
N ILE A 7 -4.63 -17.14 -42.86
CA ILE A 7 -3.96 -16.10 -42.12
C ILE A 7 -2.48 -16.09 -42.58
N PRO A 8 -2.06 -15.09 -43.41
CA PRO A 8 -0.67 -14.99 -43.80
C PRO A 8 0.15 -14.73 -42.55
N PHE A 9 0.92 -15.70 -42.11
CA PHE A 9 1.83 -15.56 -40.95
C PHE A 9 2.99 -14.66 -41.37
N GLY A 10 2.80 -13.36 -41.23
CA GLY A 10 3.79 -12.34 -41.49
C GLY A 10 4.49 -11.89 -40.20
N TRP A 11 5.50 -11.04 -40.36
CA TRP A 11 6.22 -10.45 -39.22
C TRP A 11 5.33 -9.56 -38.32
N ARG A 12 4.25 -9.00 -38.88
CA ARG A 12 3.27 -8.16 -38.16
C ARG A 12 2.44 -8.99 -37.18
N GLU A 13 1.97 -10.15 -37.63
CA GLU A 13 1.20 -11.09 -36.81
C GLU A 13 2.07 -11.69 -35.70
N ALA A 14 3.33 -12.00 -35.99
CA ALA A 14 4.28 -12.45 -34.97
C ALA A 14 4.54 -11.36 -33.93
N LEU A 15 4.64 -10.09 -34.33
CA LEU A 15 4.84 -8.96 -33.44
C LEU A 15 3.59 -8.69 -32.60
N ASP A 16 2.39 -8.78 -33.17
CA ASP A 16 1.11 -8.64 -32.47
C ASP A 16 0.99 -9.71 -31.37
N ILE A 17 1.22 -10.97 -31.69
CA ILE A 17 1.23 -12.07 -30.73
C ILE A 17 2.26 -11.84 -29.62
N ALA A 18 3.47 -11.38 -29.98
CA ALA A 18 4.52 -11.12 -28.99
C ALA A 18 4.15 -9.97 -28.04
N VAL A 19 3.55 -8.89 -28.56
CA VAL A 19 3.09 -7.75 -27.74
C VAL A 19 1.96 -8.19 -26.80
N VAL A 20 0.98 -8.93 -27.31
CA VAL A 20 -0.13 -9.45 -26.51
C VAL A 20 0.38 -10.42 -25.46
N ALA A 21 1.28 -11.34 -25.80
CA ALA A 21 1.87 -12.28 -24.86
C ALA A 21 2.68 -11.56 -23.77
N PHE A 22 3.46 -10.55 -24.17
CA PHE A 22 4.22 -9.71 -23.23
C PHE A 22 3.29 -8.96 -22.25
N LEU A 23 2.21 -8.37 -22.77
CA LEU A 23 1.22 -7.68 -21.95
C LEU A 23 0.56 -8.64 -20.95
N PHE A 24 0.09 -9.81 -21.42
CA PHE A 24 -0.49 -10.83 -20.55
C PHE A 24 0.49 -11.36 -19.51
N TYR A 25 1.74 -11.58 -19.88
CA TYR A 25 2.78 -12.01 -18.94
C TYR A 25 2.96 -10.99 -17.80
N HIS A 26 3.02 -9.70 -18.12
CA HIS A 26 3.17 -8.65 -17.12
C HIS A 26 1.94 -8.51 -16.23
N VAL A 27 0.73 -8.59 -16.81
CA VAL A 27 -0.52 -8.56 -16.06
C VAL A 27 -0.60 -9.75 -15.09
N ILE A 28 -0.33 -10.96 -15.55
CA ILE A 28 -0.35 -12.17 -14.70
C ILE A 28 0.71 -12.08 -13.59
N ARG A 29 1.89 -11.59 -13.91
CA ARG A 29 2.97 -11.41 -12.92
C ARG A 29 2.61 -10.37 -11.87
N PHE A 30 1.94 -9.29 -12.25
CA PHE A 30 1.49 -8.23 -11.35
C PHE A 30 0.39 -8.71 -10.40
N VAL A 31 -0.53 -9.55 -10.90
CA VAL A 31 -1.67 -10.07 -10.12
C VAL A 31 -1.27 -11.21 -9.18
N ARG A 32 -0.15 -11.92 -9.45
CA ARG A 32 0.34 -13.02 -8.59
C ARG A 32 0.65 -12.53 -7.18
N GLY A 33 0.01 -13.16 -6.18
CA GLY A 33 0.21 -12.85 -4.75
C GLY A 33 -0.74 -11.82 -4.18
N THR A 34 -1.67 -11.29 -4.98
CA THR A 34 -2.68 -10.34 -4.53
C THR A 34 -4.03 -11.00 -4.23
N ARG A 35 -4.91 -10.29 -3.51
CA ARG A 35 -6.32 -10.72 -3.29
C ARG A 35 -7.07 -10.90 -4.61
N ALA A 36 -6.65 -10.20 -5.67
CA ALA A 36 -7.18 -10.33 -7.01
C ALA A 36 -7.03 -11.75 -7.59
N MET A 37 -5.96 -12.48 -7.24
CA MET A 37 -5.77 -13.86 -7.71
C MET A 37 -6.83 -14.82 -7.18
N ALA A 38 -7.28 -14.65 -5.95
CA ALA A 38 -8.37 -15.44 -5.38
C ALA A 38 -9.69 -15.18 -6.11
N ALA A 39 -9.97 -13.91 -6.45
CA ALA A 39 -11.17 -13.53 -7.21
C ALA A 39 -11.14 -14.10 -8.65
N ILE A 40 -9.99 -14.04 -9.32
CA ILE A 40 -9.82 -14.62 -10.68
C ILE A 40 -10.03 -16.14 -10.65
N ASN A 41 -9.46 -16.85 -9.66
CA ASN A 41 -9.68 -18.28 -9.53
C ASN A 41 -11.14 -18.62 -9.27
N GLY A 42 -11.84 -17.85 -8.42
CA GLY A 42 -13.28 -18.02 -8.20
C GLY A 42 -14.10 -17.80 -9.47
N LEU A 43 -13.78 -16.77 -10.26
CA LEU A 43 -14.42 -16.49 -11.54
C LEU A 43 -14.19 -17.61 -12.56
N PHE A 44 -12.96 -18.14 -12.60
CA PHE A 44 -12.63 -19.27 -13.48
C PHE A 44 -13.43 -20.52 -13.15
N VAL A 45 -13.61 -20.85 -11.87
CA VAL A 45 -14.44 -21.97 -11.42
C VAL A 45 -15.90 -21.77 -11.84
N LEU A 46 -16.45 -20.55 -11.69
CA LEU A 46 -17.82 -20.25 -12.13
C LEU A 46 -17.97 -20.37 -13.66
N LEU A 47 -16.96 -19.93 -14.41
CA LEU A 47 -16.96 -20.05 -15.87
C LEU A 47 -16.95 -21.52 -16.32
N VAL A 48 -16.13 -22.36 -15.70
CA VAL A 48 -16.07 -23.81 -15.97
C VAL A 48 -17.43 -24.46 -15.64
N LEU A 49 -18.03 -24.10 -14.50
CA LEU A 49 -19.34 -24.59 -14.09
C LEU A 49 -20.42 -24.19 -15.10
N TYR A 50 -20.39 -22.96 -15.63
CA TYR A 50 -21.30 -22.48 -16.66
C TYR A 50 -21.18 -23.29 -17.96
N VAL A 51 -19.97 -23.53 -18.45
CA VAL A 51 -19.73 -24.34 -19.65
C VAL A 51 -20.23 -25.76 -19.47
N VAL A 52 -19.95 -26.39 -18.33
CA VAL A 52 -20.42 -27.74 -18.01
C VAL A 52 -21.95 -27.79 -17.94
N ALA A 53 -22.57 -26.81 -17.29
CA ALA A 53 -24.04 -26.72 -17.21
C ALA A 53 -24.70 -26.59 -18.60
N GLN A 54 -24.09 -25.83 -19.50
CA GLN A 54 -24.56 -25.73 -20.91
C GLN A 54 -24.42 -27.08 -21.65
N MET A 55 -23.29 -27.77 -21.50
CA MET A 55 -23.06 -29.07 -22.16
C MET A 55 -24.01 -30.16 -21.69
N VAL A 56 -24.36 -30.14 -20.38
CA VAL A 56 -25.30 -31.10 -19.77
C VAL A 56 -26.77 -30.70 -20.00
N GLY A 57 -27.06 -29.47 -20.45
CA GLY A 57 -28.41 -28.96 -20.71
C GLY A 57 -29.19 -28.57 -19.46
N LEU A 58 -28.49 -28.13 -18.37
CA LEU A 58 -29.10 -27.72 -17.10
C LEU A 58 -29.65 -26.29 -17.22
N LEU A 59 -30.81 -26.11 -17.82
CA LEU A 59 -31.39 -24.80 -18.15
C LEU A 59 -31.51 -23.86 -16.95
N THR A 60 -31.95 -24.36 -15.80
CA THR A 60 -32.12 -23.56 -14.59
C THR A 60 -30.77 -23.05 -14.03
N LEU A 61 -29.74 -23.90 -14.07
CA LEU A 61 -28.40 -23.52 -13.61
C LEU A 61 -27.75 -22.53 -14.57
N VAL A 62 -27.91 -22.71 -15.87
CA VAL A 62 -27.45 -21.75 -16.90
C VAL A 62 -28.06 -20.38 -16.66
N TRP A 63 -29.41 -20.32 -16.53
CA TRP A 63 -30.13 -19.09 -16.28
C TRP A 63 -29.66 -18.39 -14.98
N LEU A 64 -29.46 -19.17 -13.92
CA LEU A 64 -28.95 -18.63 -12.65
C LEU A 64 -27.55 -18.02 -12.82
N LEU A 65 -26.64 -18.73 -13.49
CA LEU A 65 -25.28 -18.26 -13.72
C LEU A 65 -25.22 -17.03 -14.63
N GLU A 66 -26.08 -16.94 -15.65
CA GLU A 66 -26.18 -15.74 -16.50
C GLU A 66 -26.58 -14.49 -15.71
N ASN A 67 -27.53 -14.62 -14.78
CA ASN A 67 -27.89 -13.51 -13.88
C ASN A 67 -26.75 -13.14 -12.92
N VAL A 68 -26.00 -14.13 -12.41
CA VAL A 68 -24.82 -13.88 -11.58
C VAL A 68 -23.74 -13.16 -12.40
N PHE A 69 -23.45 -13.60 -13.62
CA PHE A 69 -22.47 -12.93 -14.49
C PHE A 69 -22.91 -11.52 -14.88
N GLY A 70 -24.20 -11.27 -15.09
CA GLY A 70 -24.73 -9.93 -15.38
C GLY A 70 -24.50 -8.95 -14.22
N SER A 71 -24.61 -9.40 -12.97
CA SER A 71 -24.33 -8.59 -11.77
C SER A 71 -22.84 -8.53 -11.39
N LEU A 72 -22.03 -9.46 -11.89
CA LEU A 72 -20.64 -9.64 -11.51
C LEU A 72 -19.78 -8.41 -11.83
N PHE A 73 -20.07 -7.71 -12.93
CA PHE A 73 -19.38 -6.48 -13.28
C PHE A 73 -19.48 -5.44 -12.15
N LEU A 74 -20.68 -5.24 -11.61
CA LEU A 74 -20.90 -4.32 -10.50
C LEU A 74 -20.13 -4.78 -9.24
N VAL A 75 -20.18 -6.08 -8.93
CA VAL A 75 -19.47 -6.66 -7.80
C VAL A 75 -17.96 -6.47 -7.96
N ILE A 76 -17.41 -6.70 -9.15
CA ILE A 76 -15.99 -6.49 -9.45
C ILE A 76 -15.61 -5.01 -9.24
N VAL A 77 -16.39 -4.07 -9.78
CA VAL A 77 -16.12 -2.64 -9.62
C VAL A 77 -16.10 -2.24 -8.13
N VAL A 78 -17.07 -2.72 -7.34
CA VAL A 78 -17.14 -2.46 -5.90
C VAL A 78 -15.97 -3.12 -5.16
N LEU A 79 -15.57 -4.32 -5.53
CA LEU A 79 -14.49 -5.07 -4.87
C LEU A 79 -13.12 -4.44 -5.15
N PHE A 80 -12.90 -3.95 -6.36
CA PHE A 80 -11.64 -3.35 -6.81
C PHE A 80 -11.63 -1.82 -6.78
N HIS A 81 -12.67 -1.15 -6.23
CA HIS A 81 -12.71 0.31 -6.23
C HIS A 81 -11.52 0.93 -5.49
N GLN A 82 -11.01 0.28 -4.42
CA GLN A 82 -9.83 0.74 -3.70
C GLN A 82 -8.55 0.56 -4.51
N ASP A 83 -8.40 -0.57 -5.21
CA ASP A 83 -7.24 -0.85 -6.06
C ASP A 83 -7.23 0.10 -7.27
N ILE A 84 -8.40 0.37 -7.87
CA ILE A 84 -8.57 1.34 -8.96
C ILE A 84 -8.22 2.76 -8.46
N ARG A 85 -8.69 3.16 -7.28
CA ARG A 85 -8.38 4.46 -6.67
C ARG A 85 -6.87 4.59 -6.41
N GLN A 86 -6.24 3.55 -5.90
CA GLN A 86 -4.79 3.52 -5.66
C GLN A 86 -4.00 3.62 -6.96
N ALA A 87 -4.38 2.85 -8.00
CA ALA A 87 -3.75 2.92 -9.32
C ALA A 87 -3.89 4.31 -9.96
N LEU A 88 -5.08 4.93 -9.87
CA LEU A 88 -5.32 6.27 -10.40
C LEU A 88 -4.57 7.35 -9.60
N SER A 89 -4.45 7.22 -8.28
CA SER A 89 -3.70 8.16 -7.45
C SER A 89 -2.20 8.07 -7.70
N SER A 90 -1.66 6.88 -7.96
CA SER A 90 -0.26 6.68 -8.31
C SER A 90 0.11 7.25 -9.69
N MET A 91 -0.85 7.39 -10.60
CA MET A 91 -0.69 8.07 -11.90
C MET A 91 -0.79 9.60 -11.82
N SER A 92 -0.95 10.18 -10.63
CA SER A 92 -1.04 11.61 -10.44
C SER A 92 0.24 12.30 -10.93
N LEU A 93 0.06 13.29 -11.82
CA LEU A 93 1.12 14.15 -12.39
C LEU A 93 1.96 14.90 -11.33
N ARG A 94 1.59 14.84 -10.05
CA ARG A 94 2.37 15.41 -8.95
C ARG A 94 3.77 14.81 -8.81
N SER A 95 3.97 13.55 -9.23
CA SER A 95 5.29 12.90 -9.19
C SER A 95 6.29 13.52 -10.19
N LEU A 96 5.81 14.12 -11.29
CA LEU A 96 6.65 14.73 -12.32
C LEU A 96 7.18 16.12 -11.92
N PHE A 97 6.54 16.81 -11.00
CA PHE A 97 6.94 18.16 -10.56
C PHE A 97 7.77 18.19 -9.26
N ARG A 98 8.03 17.05 -8.62
CA ARG A 98 8.59 16.98 -7.26
C ARG A 98 10.08 16.66 -7.20
N ARG A 99 10.89 17.12 -8.14
CA ARG A 99 12.36 17.13 -8.00
C ARG A 99 12.81 18.37 -7.23
N ARG A 100 12.79 18.32 -5.90
CA ARG A 100 13.58 19.21 -5.03
C ARG A 100 14.42 18.35 -4.10
N THR A 101 15.63 18.06 -4.52
CA THR A 101 16.62 17.18 -3.89
C THR A 101 17.27 17.73 -2.61
N GLY A 102 16.93 18.92 -2.14
CA GLY A 102 17.62 19.55 -1.00
C GLY A 102 16.92 19.42 0.37
N GLY A 103 15.62 19.07 0.40
CA GLY A 103 14.85 19.02 1.66
C GLY A 103 14.77 17.65 2.33
N HIS A 104 15.08 16.59 1.60
CA HIS A 104 14.90 15.21 2.10
C HIS A 104 16.00 14.79 3.11
N GLU A 105 17.24 15.28 2.94
CA GLU A 105 18.32 14.91 3.89
C GLU A 105 18.04 15.42 5.29
N GLU A 106 17.59 16.64 5.45
CA GLU A 106 17.26 17.21 6.77
C GLU A 106 16.07 16.47 7.40
N LEU A 107 15.03 16.19 6.62
CA LEU A 107 13.90 15.37 7.06
C LEU A 107 14.36 14.00 7.55
N ILE A 108 15.16 13.30 6.75
CA ILE A 108 15.67 11.95 7.06
C ILE A 108 16.47 11.97 8.39
N ARG A 109 17.39 12.92 8.52
CA ARG A 109 18.19 13.06 9.75
C ARG A 109 17.34 13.35 10.97
N THR A 110 16.37 14.26 10.85
CA THR A 110 15.45 14.61 11.94
C THR A 110 14.60 13.39 12.33
N LEU A 111 14.02 12.67 11.37
CA LEU A 111 13.23 11.47 11.66
C LEU A 111 14.09 10.38 12.34
N ALA A 112 15.29 10.12 11.81
CA ALA A 112 16.17 9.09 12.36
C ALA A 112 16.62 9.42 13.79
N ARG A 113 17.00 10.68 14.07
CA ARG A 113 17.37 11.13 15.42
C ARG A 113 16.19 11.01 16.37
N THR A 114 15.04 11.57 15.99
CA THR A 114 13.83 11.54 16.84
C THR A 114 13.43 10.11 17.19
N CYS A 115 13.42 9.18 16.21
CA CYS A 115 13.09 7.78 16.48
C CYS A 115 14.09 7.14 17.46
N CYS A 116 15.39 7.38 17.31
CA CYS A 116 16.39 6.85 18.21
C CYS A 116 16.28 7.45 19.63
N ASP A 117 16.01 8.74 19.74
CA ASP A 117 15.82 9.41 21.03
C ASP A 117 14.57 8.93 21.77
N LEU A 118 13.46 8.75 21.04
CA LEU A 118 12.23 8.18 21.59
C LEU A 118 12.45 6.73 22.04
N ALA A 119 13.21 5.94 21.25
CA ALA A 119 13.57 4.57 21.60
C ALA A 119 14.42 4.50 22.88
N ALA A 120 15.43 5.36 23.00
CA ALA A 120 16.25 5.46 24.20
C ALA A 120 15.44 5.82 25.46
N LYS A 121 14.41 6.65 25.30
CA LYS A 121 13.47 7.04 26.36
C LYS A 121 12.33 6.05 26.55
N ARG A 122 12.24 5.00 25.74
CA ARG A 122 11.14 4.02 25.70
C ARG A 122 9.77 4.67 25.52
N ILE A 123 9.71 5.70 24.69
CA ILE A 123 8.46 6.37 24.30
C ILE A 123 7.98 5.74 22.99
N GLY A 124 6.79 5.15 23.02
CA GLY A 124 6.18 4.54 21.84
C GLY A 124 5.77 5.59 20.83
N ALA A 125 6.11 5.39 19.56
CA ALA A 125 5.76 6.30 18.48
C ALA A 125 5.47 5.55 17.19
N ILE A 126 4.62 6.14 16.34
CA ILE A 126 4.44 5.72 14.96
C ILE A 126 4.39 6.96 14.05
N ILE A 127 5.37 7.05 13.15
CA ILE A 127 5.51 8.15 12.20
C ILE A 127 5.35 7.57 10.79
N VAL A 128 4.40 8.10 10.04
CA VAL A 128 4.10 7.66 8.67
C VAL A 128 4.53 8.75 7.71
N VAL A 129 5.42 8.41 6.80
CA VAL A 129 5.83 9.31 5.71
C VAL A 129 4.93 9.03 4.52
N GLU A 130 4.11 10.03 4.15
CA GLU A 130 3.25 9.99 2.97
C GLU A 130 4.11 10.09 1.71
N MET A 131 3.97 9.12 0.82
CA MET A 131 4.70 9.05 -0.45
C MET A 131 3.83 9.56 -1.60
N THR A 132 3.51 8.71 -2.55
CA THR A 132 2.72 9.06 -3.74
C THR A 132 1.22 8.95 -3.48
N VAL A 133 0.80 7.95 -2.70
CA VAL A 133 -0.60 7.70 -2.37
C VAL A 133 -1.03 8.61 -1.23
N PRO A 134 -2.01 9.51 -1.45
CA PRO A 134 -2.48 10.43 -0.40
C PRO A 134 -3.14 9.68 0.76
N LEU A 135 -2.81 10.07 2.00
CA LEU A 135 -3.35 9.50 3.23
C LEU A 135 -4.54 10.33 3.81
N GLY A 136 -5.25 11.08 2.96
CA GLY A 136 -6.31 12.00 3.38
C GLY A 136 -7.37 11.37 4.29
N ASP A 137 -7.82 10.15 3.99
CA ASP A 137 -8.85 9.44 4.77
C ASP A 137 -8.39 9.14 6.22
N MET A 138 -7.07 8.96 6.44
CA MET A 138 -6.47 8.74 7.77
C MET A 138 -6.29 10.07 8.50
N MET A 139 -5.99 11.15 7.76
CA MET A 139 -5.81 12.49 8.33
C MET A 139 -7.13 13.09 8.83
N GLU A 140 -8.29 12.74 8.21
CA GLU A 140 -9.61 13.23 8.63
C GLU A 140 -9.96 12.85 10.09
N LYS A 141 -9.41 11.73 10.55
CA LYS A 141 -9.62 11.22 11.93
C LYS A 141 -8.60 11.77 12.93
N GLY A 142 -7.58 12.47 12.45
CA GLY A 142 -6.54 13.08 13.26
C GLY A 142 -6.72 14.59 13.42
N VAL A 143 -5.83 15.18 14.19
CA VAL A 143 -5.73 16.63 14.36
C VAL A 143 -4.76 17.20 13.35
N LYS A 144 -5.20 18.17 12.54
CA LYS A 144 -4.34 18.88 11.59
C LYS A 144 -3.32 19.74 12.34
N ILE A 145 -2.05 19.58 12.03
CA ILE A 145 -0.95 20.30 12.67
C ILE A 145 -0.36 21.33 11.70
N ASP A 146 -0.06 20.88 10.46
CA ASP A 146 0.59 21.69 9.42
C ASP A 146 1.85 22.43 9.91
N GLY A 147 2.69 21.76 10.69
CA GLY A 147 3.93 22.26 11.27
C GLY A 147 5.16 21.71 10.55
N GLN A 148 6.31 22.43 10.61
CA GLN A 148 7.57 21.89 10.13
C GLN A 148 8.03 20.75 11.04
N VAL A 149 8.54 19.66 10.44
CA VAL A 149 9.10 18.53 11.19
C VAL A 149 10.32 19.02 11.97
N SER A 150 10.30 18.79 13.28
CA SER A 150 11.44 19.01 14.18
C SER A 150 11.44 17.95 15.28
N GLU A 151 12.61 17.73 15.87
CA GLU A 151 12.76 16.79 16.98
C GLU A 151 11.87 17.20 18.16
N ASP A 152 11.79 18.49 18.46
CA ASP A 152 10.98 19.03 19.55
C ASP A 152 9.49 18.82 19.31
N LEU A 153 8.99 19.10 18.09
CA LEU A 153 7.58 18.91 17.74
C LEU A 153 7.17 17.44 17.88
N LEU A 154 7.96 16.53 17.28
CA LEU A 154 7.67 15.10 17.33
C LEU A 154 7.76 14.55 18.75
N SER A 155 8.77 14.97 19.52
CA SER A 155 8.94 14.57 20.93
C SER A 155 7.79 15.08 21.79
N THR A 156 7.27 16.27 21.53
CA THR A 156 6.11 16.84 22.21
C THR A 156 4.83 16.09 21.88
N ILE A 157 4.62 15.75 20.62
CA ILE A 157 3.41 14.99 20.19
C ILE A 157 3.39 13.62 20.87
N PHE A 158 4.53 12.89 20.88
CA PHE A 158 4.58 11.54 21.43
C PHE A 158 4.83 11.50 22.95
N PHE A 159 4.94 12.66 23.60
CA PHE A 159 5.11 12.69 25.04
C PHE A 159 3.95 11.99 25.73
N PRO A 160 4.20 11.03 26.64
CA PRO A 160 3.14 10.23 27.28
C PRO A 160 2.08 11.10 27.95
N ASN A 161 0.83 10.65 27.88
CA ASN A 161 -0.35 11.31 28.44
C ASN A 161 -0.75 12.66 27.81
N THR A 162 -0.18 13.01 26.64
CA THR A 162 -0.71 14.13 25.82
C THR A 162 -1.89 13.67 24.95
N ALA A 163 -2.70 14.61 24.49
CA ALA A 163 -3.88 14.29 23.68
C ALA A 163 -3.55 13.67 22.31
N LEU A 164 -2.32 13.84 21.81
CA LEU A 164 -1.92 13.43 20.46
C LEU A 164 -0.99 12.22 20.44
N HIS A 165 -0.55 11.70 21.59
CA HIS A 165 0.43 10.60 21.64
C HIS A 165 -0.14 9.25 21.23
N ASP A 166 -1.47 9.07 21.35
CA ASP A 166 -2.14 7.82 20.98
C ASP A 166 -2.66 7.91 19.54
N GLY A 167 -1.80 7.58 18.61
CA GLY A 167 -2.08 7.60 17.18
C GLY A 167 -0.83 7.85 16.35
N ALA A 168 -1.00 7.88 15.03
CA ALA A 168 0.09 8.13 14.12
C ALA A 168 0.28 9.61 13.83
N VAL A 169 1.53 9.98 13.61
CA VAL A 169 1.90 11.25 13.01
C VAL A 169 2.12 11.03 11.51
N ILE A 170 1.44 11.81 10.67
CA ILE A 170 1.62 11.78 9.23
C ILE A 170 2.49 12.96 8.81
N VAL A 171 3.58 12.63 8.12
CA VAL A 171 4.58 13.57 7.61
C VAL A 171 4.62 13.48 6.10
N ASN A 172 4.67 14.62 5.41
CA ASN A 172 4.86 14.64 3.96
C ASN A 172 6.33 14.79 3.58
N LEU A 173 6.65 14.50 2.32
CA LEU A 173 8.03 14.65 1.80
C LEU A 173 8.53 16.11 1.75
N SER A 174 7.67 17.11 1.98
CA SER A 174 8.10 18.50 2.12
C SER A 174 8.60 18.84 3.52
N GLY A 175 8.72 17.82 4.41
CA GLY A 175 9.19 18.00 5.78
C GLY A 175 8.15 18.66 6.69
N ARG A 176 6.85 18.41 6.47
CA ARG A 176 5.79 18.93 7.35
C ARG A 176 5.04 17.80 8.04
N VAL A 177 4.78 17.98 9.31
CA VAL A 177 3.78 17.21 10.06
C VAL A 177 2.41 17.69 9.60
N VAL A 178 1.70 16.85 8.85
CA VAL A 178 0.38 17.19 8.32
C VAL A 178 -0.70 17.00 9.38
N ALA A 179 -0.68 15.86 10.06
CA ALA A 179 -1.64 15.53 11.11
C ALA A 179 -1.00 14.63 12.18
N ALA A 180 -1.58 14.64 13.37
CA ALA A 180 -1.20 13.79 14.50
C ALA A 180 -2.43 13.15 15.16
N GLY A 181 -2.23 12.11 15.97
CA GLY A 181 -3.32 11.34 16.55
C GLY A 181 -4.16 10.58 15.51
N CYS A 182 -3.57 10.25 14.35
CA CYS A 182 -4.27 9.60 13.26
C CYS A 182 -4.50 8.11 13.56
N VAL A 183 -5.72 7.63 13.27
CA VAL A 183 -6.08 6.21 13.39
C VAL A 183 -5.77 5.49 12.08
N LEU A 184 -4.89 4.49 12.15
CA LEU A 184 -4.48 3.69 11.00
C LEU A 184 -5.19 2.34 10.95
N PRO A 185 -5.33 1.73 9.75
CA PRO A 185 -5.79 0.36 9.62
C PRO A 185 -4.82 -0.60 10.31
N LEU A 186 -5.34 -1.65 10.95
CA LEU A 186 -4.54 -2.68 11.59
C LEU A 186 -4.41 -3.88 10.66
N ALA A 187 -3.19 -4.37 10.44
CA ALA A 187 -2.96 -5.62 9.72
C ALA A 187 -3.63 -6.79 10.45
N GLN A 188 -4.35 -7.64 9.69
CA GLN A 188 -5.05 -8.78 10.24
C GLN A 188 -4.11 -9.95 10.57
N VAL A 189 -3.03 -10.11 9.82
CA VAL A 189 -2.04 -11.18 9.95
C VAL A 189 -0.75 -10.60 10.53
N ALA A 190 -0.80 -10.16 11.77
CA ALA A 190 0.42 -9.83 12.49
C ALA A 190 0.85 -11.05 13.35
N ARG A 191 2.15 -11.36 13.34
CA ARG A 191 2.71 -12.36 14.26
C ARG A 191 2.32 -11.97 15.69
N GLN A 192 1.92 -12.95 16.50
CA GLN A 192 1.33 -12.79 17.84
C GLN A 192 2.14 -11.95 18.86
N HIS A 193 3.33 -11.47 18.49
CA HIS A 193 4.24 -10.73 19.35
C HIS A 193 4.40 -9.24 18.99
N PHE A 194 3.57 -8.70 18.09
CA PHE A 194 3.65 -7.28 17.72
C PHE A 194 2.59 -6.45 18.44
N GLY A 195 3.00 -5.36 19.09
CA GLY A 195 2.10 -4.37 19.68
C GLY A 195 1.26 -3.65 18.62
N THR A 196 0.27 -2.88 19.10
CA THR A 196 -0.72 -2.18 18.25
C THR A 196 -0.06 -1.26 17.22
N ARG A 197 1.01 -0.53 17.58
CA ARG A 197 1.74 0.38 16.66
C ARG A 197 2.41 -0.37 15.51
N HIS A 198 2.97 -1.56 15.75
CA HIS A 198 3.55 -2.38 14.68
C HIS A 198 2.47 -2.92 13.72
N ARG A 199 1.31 -3.31 14.26
CA ARG A 199 0.17 -3.76 13.45
C ARG A 199 -0.41 -2.62 12.62
N ALA A 200 -0.44 -1.40 13.17
CA ALA A 200 -0.87 -0.20 12.46
C ALA A 200 0.11 0.17 11.34
N ALA A 201 1.42 0.07 11.60
CA ALA A 201 2.45 0.30 10.59
C ALA A 201 2.36 -0.70 9.43
N LEU A 202 2.16 -1.99 9.72
CA LEU A 202 1.90 -2.99 8.69
C LEU A 202 0.63 -2.68 7.92
N GLY A 203 -0.48 -2.38 8.61
CA GLY A 203 -1.76 -2.15 7.98
C GLY A 203 -1.76 -0.96 7.03
N ILE A 204 -1.12 0.15 7.39
CA ILE A 204 -1.03 1.30 6.49
C ILE A 204 -0.16 1.00 5.26
N THR A 205 0.93 0.25 5.42
CA THR A 205 1.81 -0.10 4.30
C THR A 205 1.29 -1.25 3.43
N GLU A 206 0.23 -1.95 3.84
CA GLU A 206 -0.51 -2.90 3.00
C GLU A 206 -1.48 -2.20 2.03
N VAL A 207 -1.95 -0.98 2.38
CA VAL A 207 -2.97 -0.24 1.62
C VAL A 207 -2.44 1.02 0.94
N SER A 208 -1.16 1.36 1.14
CA SER A 208 -0.51 2.53 0.53
C SER A 208 0.99 2.26 0.31
N ASP A 209 1.64 3.14 -0.43
CA ASP A 209 3.10 3.17 -0.64
C ASP A 209 3.85 3.93 0.48
N ALA A 210 3.17 4.26 1.56
CA ALA A 210 3.73 4.97 2.69
C ALA A 210 4.82 4.17 3.40
N VAL A 211 5.74 4.88 4.04
CA VAL A 211 6.75 4.31 4.92
C VAL A 211 6.38 4.62 6.36
N ALA A 212 6.33 3.60 7.22
CA ALA A 212 6.01 3.79 8.62
C ALA A 212 7.19 3.44 9.53
N LEU A 213 7.57 4.38 10.40
CA LEU A 213 8.58 4.21 11.43
C LEU A 213 7.89 3.92 12.76
N VAL A 214 8.31 2.87 13.44
CA VAL A 214 7.73 2.46 14.73
C VAL A 214 8.80 2.42 15.78
N VAL A 215 8.52 3.07 16.90
CA VAL A 215 9.31 2.99 18.13
C VAL A 215 8.55 2.14 19.14
N SER A 216 9.16 1.07 19.60
CA SER A 216 8.60 0.18 20.63
C SER A 216 8.90 0.72 22.02
N GLU A 217 7.87 1.02 22.79
CA GLU A 217 8.01 1.41 24.21
C GLU A 217 8.46 0.26 25.11
N GLU A 218 8.14 -0.98 24.74
CA GLU A 218 8.52 -2.16 25.52
C GLU A 218 9.99 -2.52 25.33
N ARG A 219 10.48 -2.48 24.07
CA ARG A 219 11.83 -2.93 23.70
C ARG A 219 12.84 -1.79 23.60
N GLY A 220 12.38 -0.55 23.36
CA GLY A 220 13.26 0.56 23.03
C GLY A 220 13.92 0.38 21.66
N GLU A 221 13.23 -0.23 20.72
CA GLU A 221 13.74 -0.54 19.38
C GLU A 221 12.99 0.26 18.32
N VAL A 222 13.72 0.63 17.26
CA VAL A 222 13.15 1.27 16.08
C VAL A 222 13.01 0.22 14.97
N THR A 223 11.82 0.14 14.35
CA THR A 223 11.57 -0.69 13.18
C THR A 223 10.91 0.15 12.09
N MET A 224 11.04 -0.28 10.84
CA MET A 224 10.40 0.35 9.69
C MET A 224 9.48 -0.65 9.00
N ALA A 225 8.29 -0.21 8.62
CA ALA A 225 7.37 -0.95 7.76
C ALA A 225 7.34 -0.34 6.37
N GLN A 226 7.36 -1.19 5.35
CA GLN A 226 7.20 -0.86 3.94
C GLN A 226 6.62 -2.06 3.21
N ASP A 227 5.70 -1.85 2.27
CA ASP A 227 5.09 -2.89 1.43
C ASP A 227 4.54 -4.08 2.26
N GLY A 228 3.89 -3.80 3.40
CA GLY A 228 3.34 -4.82 4.31
C GLY A 228 4.40 -5.66 5.03
N ARG A 229 5.66 -5.20 5.11
CA ARG A 229 6.76 -5.91 5.76
C ARG A 229 7.44 -5.04 6.81
N LEU A 230 7.78 -5.65 7.94
CA LEU A 230 8.57 -5.01 8.99
C LEU A 230 10.05 -5.39 8.83
N SER A 231 10.91 -4.39 9.02
CA SER A 231 12.36 -4.60 9.14
C SER A 231 12.73 -5.27 10.47
N ASN A 232 13.95 -5.79 10.55
CA ASN A 232 14.58 -6.03 11.84
C ASN A 232 14.83 -4.69 12.56
N PRO A 233 15.09 -4.69 13.90
CA PRO A 233 15.47 -3.49 14.62
C PRO A 233 16.63 -2.74 13.96
N LEU A 234 16.49 -1.42 13.88
CA LEU A 234 17.40 -0.52 13.18
C LEU A 234 18.10 0.40 14.17
N ASN A 235 19.41 0.56 14.01
CA ASN A 235 20.16 1.64 14.63
C ASN A 235 20.12 2.89 13.75
N TYR A 236 20.64 4.02 14.27
CA TYR A 236 20.62 5.30 13.57
C TYR A 236 21.19 5.24 12.15
N GLU A 237 22.40 4.67 11.98
CA GLU A 237 23.08 4.64 10.68
C GLU A 237 22.31 3.80 9.62
N ARG A 238 21.76 2.68 10.06
CA ARG A 238 20.93 1.82 9.19
C ARG A 238 19.63 2.49 8.83
N LEU A 239 18.98 3.13 9.79
CA LEU A 239 17.72 3.84 9.57
C LEU A 239 17.93 5.00 8.59
N GLU A 240 18.94 5.85 8.81
CA GLU A 240 19.28 6.96 7.91
C GLU A 240 19.55 6.45 6.49
N ARG A 241 20.36 5.41 6.33
CA ARG A 241 20.70 4.83 5.03
C ARG A 241 19.46 4.26 4.30
N ILE A 242 18.59 3.55 5.01
CA ILE A 242 17.39 2.97 4.41
C ILE A 242 16.42 4.08 4.02
N LEU A 243 16.20 5.07 4.89
CA LEU A 243 15.35 6.23 4.57
C LEU A 243 15.88 7.01 3.38
N THR A 244 17.21 7.21 3.28
CA THR A 244 17.82 7.84 2.12
C THR A 244 17.49 7.07 0.83
N ASN A 245 17.64 5.75 0.84
CA ASN A 245 17.34 4.95 -0.35
C ASN A 245 15.86 4.98 -0.73
N VAL A 246 14.96 4.96 0.26
CA VAL A 246 13.51 4.86 0.02
C VAL A 246 12.90 6.21 -0.33
N LEU A 247 13.34 7.32 0.31
CA LEU A 247 12.78 8.65 0.08
C LEU A 247 13.47 9.41 -1.08
N SER A 248 14.59 8.90 -1.64
CA SER A 248 15.27 9.51 -2.78
C SER A 248 14.76 8.99 -4.14
N HIS A 249 13.96 7.96 -4.16
CA HIS A 249 13.29 7.41 -5.34
C HIS A 249 11.83 7.85 -5.42
#